data_bac2a0a3fbcf4b6e5d312082efbf58cb
#
_entry.id   bac2a0a3fbcf4b6e5d312082efbf58cb
#
_cell.length_a   1.000
_cell.length_b   1.000
_cell.length_c   1.000
_cell.angle_alpha   90.00
_cell.angle_beta   90.00
_cell.angle_gamma   90.00
#
_symmetry.space_group_name_H-M   'P 1'
#
loop_
_entity.id
_entity.type
_entity.pdbx_description
1 polymer ?
#
loop_
_entity_poly.entity_id
_entity_poly.type
_entity_poly.pdbx_seq_one_letter_code
_entity_poly.pdbx_strand_id
1 'polypeptide(L)'
;MKLEQLMEGVPFTLVQGSLDTEIADIIYDSRKAAPGLLFVCIVGTQRDSHAFAADCAAKGVSALVIQHDIDLSAMPGVTVVKVENSRYAMALMSANLFGNPARQMTMIGVTGTKGKTTTTHMIKSVLEAAGRKVGMIGTNGIYYMGRHKDTANTTPESYELQKTFREFLDAGCDTALMEVSSQGLMMDRVAGVHYDIGVFTNLSPDHIGPGEHKTFEEYRSWKGQLFKRCDVGVVNIDDENTAALLEGHTCKLVTYGRDEKADYRETGYELLRTHDFLGVAFHVTGKDEMDVKVNMPGEFSVYNALAALAVGKVLGLPDAAIHDGLGKCVVKGRVELVPISKKFTILLDYAHNEVSTESLLTTLRAYKPHRLVVVFGCGGNRSKLRRYGMGEICAKMADFSILTEDNNRFEKVEDIIADIREGMNKGNPDAKFVEIPDRLDALHYAVDHAQEGDLIAVIGKGHETYRDREGVKTPFLERELLEEYAQQIGLE
;
A
#
# COMPACT_ATOMS: atom_id res chain seq x y z
N MET A 1 13.18 10.48 29.13
CA MET A 1 12.23 11.64 29.08
C MET A 1 11.30 11.54 30.27
N LYS A 2 10.96 12.67 30.92
CA LYS A 2 9.97 12.64 32.01
C LYS A 2 8.57 12.37 31.48
N LEU A 3 7.74 11.69 32.27
CA LEU A 3 6.34 11.39 31.90
C LEU A 3 5.54 12.67 31.61
N GLU A 4 5.78 13.77 32.36
CA GLU A 4 5.17 15.07 32.11
C GLU A 4 5.38 15.54 30.65
N GLN A 5 6.61 15.46 30.15
CA GLN A 5 6.96 15.84 28.78
C GLN A 5 6.32 14.89 27.74
N LEU A 6 6.28 13.59 28.08
CA LEU A 6 5.67 12.59 27.22
C LEU A 6 4.15 12.81 27.08
N MET A 7 3.51 13.27 28.15
CA MET A 7 2.04 13.52 28.20
C MET A 7 1.64 14.92 27.70
N GLU A 8 2.57 15.71 27.17
CA GLU A 8 2.25 17.05 26.65
C GLU A 8 1.17 16.99 25.57
N GLY A 9 0.10 17.77 25.74
CA GLY A 9 -1.06 17.78 24.82
C GLY A 9 -1.98 16.57 24.90
N VAL A 10 -1.70 15.61 25.79
CA VAL A 10 -2.59 14.45 26.05
C VAL A 10 -3.50 14.76 27.22
N PRO A 11 -4.84 14.72 27.09
CA PRO A 11 -5.75 14.80 28.23
C PRO A 11 -5.64 13.54 29.09
N PHE A 12 -5.33 13.71 30.40
CA PHE A 12 -5.19 12.58 31.32
C PHE A 12 -5.53 12.96 32.77
N THR A 13 -5.69 11.95 33.62
CA THR A 13 -5.75 12.05 35.07
C THR A 13 -4.62 11.22 35.68
N LEU A 14 -3.79 11.82 36.53
CA LEU A 14 -2.80 11.06 37.33
C LEU A 14 -3.56 10.29 38.42
N VAL A 15 -3.51 8.97 38.37
CA VAL A 15 -4.18 8.09 39.33
C VAL A 15 -3.23 7.72 40.47
N GLN A 16 -1.97 7.46 40.17
CA GLN A 16 -0.95 7.05 41.14
C GLN A 16 0.44 7.47 40.67
N GLY A 17 1.36 7.74 41.59
CA GLY A 17 2.78 8.00 41.30
C GLY A 17 3.08 9.46 41.01
N SER A 18 4.01 9.73 40.09
CA SER A 18 4.54 11.06 39.79
C SER A 18 4.76 11.28 38.29
N LEU A 19 4.48 12.50 37.83
CA LEU A 19 4.81 12.93 36.46
C LEU A 19 6.31 13.12 36.23
N ASP A 20 7.12 13.18 37.30
CA ASP A 20 8.57 13.18 37.20
C ASP A 20 9.20 11.84 36.87
N THR A 21 8.38 10.76 36.77
CA THR A 21 8.82 9.42 36.41
C THR A 21 9.58 9.43 35.08
N GLU A 22 10.80 8.90 35.08
CA GLU A 22 11.59 8.77 33.86
C GLU A 22 11.10 7.60 33.00
N ILE A 23 10.84 7.87 31.73
CA ILE A 23 10.39 6.90 30.73
C ILE A 23 11.45 6.79 29.63
N ALA A 24 11.96 5.58 29.43
CA ALA A 24 12.92 5.28 28.39
C ALA A 24 12.26 5.08 27.01
N ASP A 25 11.13 4.37 26.99
CA ASP A 25 10.40 4.06 25.75
C ASP A 25 8.93 3.68 26.05
N ILE A 26 8.11 3.61 24.99
CA ILE A 26 6.70 3.22 25.02
C ILE A 26 6.55 1.81 24.46
N ILE A 27 5.75 0.97 25.14
CA ILE A 27 5.37 -0.35 24.64
C ILE A 27 3.84 -0.54 24.76
N TYR A 28 3.27 -1.34 23.87
CA TYR A 28 1.88 -1.80 23.90
C TYR A 28 1.78 -3.34 23.74
N ASP A 29 2.92 -4.03 23.70
CA ASP A 29 3.05 -5.49 23.75
C ASP A 29 3.63 -5.89 25.10
N SER A 30 2.82 -6.54 25.95
CA SER A 30 3.19 -6.96 27.32
C SER A 30 4.39 -7.92 27.38
N ARG A 31 4.70 -8.59 26.26
CA ARG A 31 5.87 -9.48 26.15
C ARG A 31 7.19 -8.71 26.17
N LYS A 32 7.16 -7.41 25.81
CA LYS A 32 8.31 -6.49 25.78
C LYS A 32 8.47 -5.72 27.08
N ALA A 33 7.65 -5.99 28.10
CA ALA A 33 7.72 -5.28 29.39
C ALA A 33 9.10 -5.44 30.05
N ALA A 34 9.69 -4.31 30.45
CA ALA A 34 11.01 -4.20 31.07
C ALA A 34 11.10 -2.92 31.93
N PRO A 35 12.10 -2.81 32.83
CA PRO A 35 12.32 -1.61 33.62
C PRO A 35 12.53 -0.36 32.77
N GLY A 36 12.00 0.77 33.24
CA GLY A 36 12.11 2.06 32.55
C GLY A 36 11.08 2.31 31.46
N LEU A 37 10.28 1.31 31.07
CA LEU A 37 9.29 1.45 30.00
C LEU A 37 7.93 1.90 30.50
N LEU A 38 7.16 2.51 29.63
CA LEU A 38 5.75 2.82 29.81
C LEU A 38 4.91 1.82 29.00
N PHE A 39 3.99 1.10 29.66
CA PHE A 39 3.08 0.18 29.00
C PHE A 39 1.72 0.85 28.77
N VAL A 40 1.27 0.88 27.51
CA VAL A 40 -0.06 1.37 27.13
C VAL A 40 -1.05 0.23 27.10
N CYS A 41 -2.04 0.25 27.99
CA CYS A 41 -3.14 -0.70 28.00
C CYS A 41 -4.16 -0.33 26.93
N ILE A 42 -4.23 -1.13 25.87
CA ILE A 42 -5.12 -0.91 24.73
C ILE A 42 -6.34 -1.83 24.83
N VAL A 43 -7.54 -1.26 24.68
CA VAL A 43 -8.77 -2.04 24.45
C VAL A 43 -8.78 -2.48 22.98
N GLY A 44 -8.42 -3.73 22.74
CA GLY A 44 -8.38 -4.34 21.40
C GLY A 44 -9.72 -4.97 21.02
N THR A 45 -9.88 -5.32 19.74
CA THR A 45 -11.09 -5.98 19.23
C THR A 45 -11.28 -7.42 19.74
N GLN A 46 -10.19 -8.10 20.09
CA GLN A 46 -10.20 -9.49 20.55
C GLN A 46 -9.74 -9.64 22.01
N ARG A 47 -8.92 -8.72 22.50
CA ARG A 47 -8.34 -8.77 23.85
C ARG A 47 -8.20 -7.37 24.42
N ASP A 48 -8.46 -7.24 25.71
CA ASP A 48 -8.18 -6.04 26.48
C ASP A 48 -6.82 -6.22 27.19
N SER A 49 -5.84 -5.38 26.85
CA SER A 49 -4.50 -5.50 27.42
C SER A 49 -4.35 -4.96 28.85
N HIS A 50 -5.39 -4.37 29.42
CA HIS A 50 -5.43 -4.04 30.86
C HIS A 50 -5.25 -5.30 31.73
N ALA A 51 -5.69 -6.47 31.26
CA ALA A 51 -5.47 -7.75 31.94
C ALA A 51 -3.97 -8.09 32.18
N PHE A 52 -3.06 -7.45 31.45
CA PHE A 52 -1.60 -7.67 31.57
C PHE A 52 -0.91 -6.58 32.40
N ALA A 53 -1.64 -5.60 32.94
CA ALA A 53 -1.06 -4.46 33.68
C ALA A 53 -0.21 -4.93 34.89
N ALA A 54 -0.77 -5.85 35.71
CA ALA A 54 -0.06 -6.41 36.87
C ALA A 54 1.22 -7.17 36.48
N ASP A 55 1.15 -7.98 35.41
CA ASP A 55 2.33 -8.72 34.91
C ASP A 55 3.41 -7.76 34.38
N CYS A 56 3.01 -6.69 33.71
CA CYS A 56 3.96 -5.65 33.25
C CYS A 56 4.59 -4.91 34.43
N ALA A 57 3.80 -4.56 35.44
CA ALA A 57 4.27 -3.96 36.68
C ALA A 57 5.28 -4.87 37.41
N ALA A 58 5.00 -6.18 37.51
CA ALA A 58 5.91 -7.16 38.10
C ALA A 58 7.24 -7.27 37.32
N LYS A 59 7.24 -6.99 36.02
CA LYS A 59 8.46 -6.92 35.20
C LYS A 59 9.18 -5.58 35.28
N GLY A 60 8.69 -4.64 36.09
CA GLY A 60 9.35 -3.39 36.42
C GLY A 60 9.08 -2.23 35.47
N VAL A 61 7.96 -2.23 34.71
CA VAL A 61 7.61 -1.03 33.94
C VAL A 61 7.44 0.17 34.89
N SER A 62 7.89 1.35 34.47
CA SER A 62 7.86 2.55 35.29
C SER A 62 6.49 3.20 35.34
N ALA A 63 5.71 3.09 34.26
CA ALA A 63 4.38 3.67 34.17
C ALA A 63 3.41 2.83 33.36
N LEU A 64 2.12 3.03 33.63
CA LEU A 64 0.98 2.46 32.90
C LEU A 64 0.08 3.59 32.37
N VAL A 65 -0.40 3.46 31.14
CA VAL A 65 -1.53 4.25 30.61
C VAL A 65 -2.73 3.33 30.55
N ILE A 66 -3.80 3.69 31.25
CA ILE A 66 -5.04 2.92 31.33
C ILE A 66 -6.22 3.71 30.77
N GLN A 67 -7.23 3.02 30.24
CA GLN A 67 -8.46 3.61 29.74
C GLN A 67 -9.63 3.44 30.70
N HIS A 68 -9.65 2.41 31.50
CA HIS A 68 -10.61 2.16 32.57
C HIS A 68 -9.91 1.75 33.87
N ASP A 69 -10.61 1.80 35.00
CA ASP A 69 -10.06 1.48 36.31
C ASP A 69 -9.63 0.00 36.40
N ILE A 70 -8.51 -0.24 37.04
CA ILE A 70 -7.94 -1.55 37.32
C ILE A 70 -7.54 -1.64 38.79
N ASP A 71 -7.36 -2.85 39.32
CA ASP A 71 -6.86 -3.04 40.68
C ASP A 71 -5.36 -2.69 40.76
N LEU A 72 -5.02 -1.65 41.52
CA LEU A 72 -3.65 -1.17 41.72
C LEU A 72 -2.99 -1.73 42.97
N SER A 73 -3.67 -2.56 43.77
CA SER A 73 -3.18 -3.04 45.05
C SER A 73 -1.84 -3.81 44.96
N ALA A 74 -1.63 -4.50 43.84
CA ALA A 74 -0.40 -5.24 43.55
C ALA A 74 0.72 -4.39 42.87
N MET A 75 0.49 -3.08 42.64
CA MET A 75 1.36 -2.22 41.84
C MET A 75 1.73 -0.88 42.52
N PRO A 76 2.07 -0.86 43.84
CA PRO A 76 2.21 0.39 44.59
C PRO A 76 3.33 1.31 44.12
N GLY A 77 4.32 0.81 43.38
CA GLY A 77 5.49 1.56 42.91
C GLY A 77 5.39 2.04 41.43
N VAL A 78 4.30 1.75 40.74
CA VAL A 78 4.16 2.09 39.31
C VAL A 78 3.36 3.37 39.16
N THR A 79 3.83 4.29 38.32
CA THR A 79 3.04 5.50 38.00
C THR A 79 1.89 5.13 37.04
N VAL A 80 0.67 5.56 37.34
CA VAL A 80 -0.52 5.23 36.54
C VAL A 80 -1.24 6.52 36.12
N VAL A 81 -1.41 6.68 34.82
CA VAL A 81 -2.23 7.74 34.24
C VAL A 81 -3.43 7.15 33.52
N LYS A 82 -4.60 7.78 33.69
CA LYS A 82 -5.84 7.37 33.04
C LYS A 82 -6.19 8.35 31.93
N VAL A 83 -6.54 7.81 30.76
CA VAL A 83 -6.93 8.55 29.56
C VAL A 83 -8.30 8.09 29.07
N GLU A 84 -8.98 8.88 28.28
CA GLU A 84 -10.26 8.48 27.66
C GLU A 84 -10.08 7.46 26.54
N ASN A 85 -9.01 7.62 25.74
CA ASN A 85 -8.68 6.75 24.61
C ASN A 85 -7.17 6.48 24.59
N SER A 86 -6.78 5.26 24.94
CA SER A 86 -5.37 4.88 25.04
C SER A 86 -4.65 4.82 23.69
N ARG A 87 -5.36 4.55 22.56
CA ARG A 87 -4.76 4.60 21.23
C ARG A 87 -4.45 6.04 20.81
N TYR A 88 -5.38 6.95 21.04
CA TYR A 88 -5.16 8.38 20.79
C TYR A 88 -4.02 8.93 21.65
N ALA A 89 -4.00 8.60 22.94
CA ALA A 89 -2.93 8.98 23.84
C ALA A 89 -1.57 8.42 23.39
N MET A 90 -1.51 7.14 22.98
CA MET A 90 -0.31 6.52 22.45
C MET A 90 0.23 7.27 21.22
N ALA A 91 -0.65 7.73 20.34
CA ALA A 91 -0.22 8.46 19.15
C ALA A 91 0.45 9.80 19.50
N LEU A 92 -0.13 10.58 20.41
CA LEU A 92 0.44 11.85 20.85
C LEU A 92 1.73 11.65 21.66
N MET A 93 1.73 10.70 22.59
CA MET A 93 2.93 10.34 23.36
C MET A 93 4.07 9.88 22.43
N SER A 94 3.77 9.07 21.43
CA SER A 94 4.80 8.64 20.47
C SER A 94 5.34 9.81 19.66
N ALA A 95 4.49 10.75 19.25
CA ALA A 95 4.95 11.98 18.59
C ALA A 95 5.90 12.77 19.50
N ASN A 96 5.56 12.94 20.78
CA ASN A 96 6.39 13.63 21.76
C ASN A 96 7.72 12.90 22.00
N LEU A 97 7.67 11.57 22.14
CA LEU A 97 8.87 10.73 22.35
C LEU A 97 9.89 10.92 21.24
N PHE A 98 9.44 10.95 19.99
CA PHE A 98 10.31 11.10 18.81
C PHE A 98 10.53 12.55 18.37
N GLY A 99 10.12 13.54 19.17
CA GLY A 99 10.35 14.97 18.92
C GLY A 99 9.47 15.57 17.82
N ASN A 100 8.23 15.09 17.68
CA ASN A 100 7.23 15.58 16.74
C ASN A 100 7.74 15.63 15.28
N PRO A 101 8.23 14.51 14.73
CA PRO A 101 8.92 14.50 13.44
C PRO A 101 8.02 14.91 12.27
N ALA A 102 6.72 14.61 12.32
CA ALA A 102 5.77 14.99 11.27
C ALA A 102 5.66 16.52 11.08
N ARG A 103 5.94 17.32 12.11
CA ARG A 103 5.91 18.80 12.01
C ARG A 103 7.14 19.39 11.33
N GLN A 104 8.13 18.57 11.00
CA GLN A 104 9.42 19.00 10.46
C GLN A 104 9.61 18.58 8.99
N MET A 105 8.60 17.96 8.40
CA MET A 105 8.59 17.50 6.99
C MET A 105 7.29 17.93 6.32
N THR A 106 7.30 17.99 4.99
CA THR A 106 6.05 18.05 4.22
C THR A 106 5.33 16.71 4.34
N MET A 107 4.11 16.73 4.85
CA MET A 107 3.30 15.52 5.11
C MET A 107 2.24 15.34 4.03
N ILE A 108 2.26 14.22 3.30
CA ILE A 108 1.29 13.90 2.25
C ILE A 108 0.61 12.57 2.59
N GLY A 109 -0.72 12.60 2.73
CA GLY A 109 -1.53 11.40 3.01
C GLY A 109 -2.42 11.04 1.81
N VAL A 110 -2.43 9.77 1.40
CA VAL A 110 -3.25 9.28 0.29
C VAL A 110 -4.27 8.27 0.79
N THR A 111 -5.56 8.54 0.56
CA THR A 111 -6.66 7.65 0.92
C THR A 111 -7.52 7.29 -0.30
N GLY A 112 -8.31 6.24 -0.17
CA GLY A 112 -9.22 5.72 -1.18
C GLY A 112 -9.38 4.20 -1.07
N THR A 113 -10.23 3.60 -1.89
CA THR A 113 -10.38 2.14 -1.93
C THR A 113 -9.24 1.53 -2.74
N LYS A 114 -9.08 1.95 -4.00
CA LYS A 114 -8.04 1.47 -4.93
C LYS A 114 -7.08 2.60 -5.33
N GLY A 115 -5.94 2.25 -5.89
CA GLY A 115 -4.99 3.22 -6.43
C GLY A 115 -4.05 3.87 -5.43
N LYS A 116 -4.23 3.74 -4.11
CA LYS A 116 -3.36 4.36 -3.09
C LYS A 116 -1.87 4.09 -3.33
N THR A 117 -1.49 2.82 -3.43
CA THR A 117 -0.09 2.40 -3.65
C THR A 117 0.47 2.99 -4.93
N THR A 118 -0.27 2.89 -6.04
CA THR A 118 0.17 3.45 -7.33
C THR A 118 0.32 4.96 -7.26
N THR A 119 -0.67 5.66 -6.69
CA THR A 119 -0.64 7.11 -6.52
C THR A 119 0.51 7.56 -5.64
N THR A 120 0.79 6.87 -4.51
CA THR A 120 1.94 7.20 -3.66
C THR A 120 3.26 7.01 -4.41
N HIS A 121 3.42 5.95 -5.19
CA HIS A 121 4.63 5.76 -6.02
C HIS A 121 4.77 6.83 -7.10
N MET A 122 3.68 7.23 -7.77
CA MET A 122 3.69 8.32 -8.75
C MET A 122 4.05 9.66 -8.11
N ILE A 123 3.44 10.00 -6.97
CA ILE A 123 3.79 11.21 -6.20
C ILE A 123 5.26 11.18 -5.80
N LYS A 124 5.74 10.05 -5.25
CA LYS A 124 7.16 9.89 -4.88
C LYS A 124 8.07 10.13 -6.07
N SER A 125 7.78 9.53 -7.22
CA SER A 125 8.57 9.68 -8.45
C SER A 125 8.62 11.14 -8.92
N VAL A 126 7.50 11.86 -8.89
CA VAL A 126 7.42 13.30 -9.21
C VAL A 126 8.23 14.13 -8.24
N LEU A 127 8.12 13.87 -6.95
CA LEU A 127 8.86 14.60 -5.91
C LEU A 127 10.37 14.38 -6.04
N GLU A 128 10.80 13.13 -6.26
CA GLU A 128 12.22 12.78 -6.44
C GLU A 128 12.80 13.39 -7.73
N ALA A 129 12.02 13.42 -8.82
CA ALA A 129 12.41 14.11 -10.06
C ALA A 129 12.61 15.62 -9.84
N ALA A 130 11.89 16.21 -8.89
CA ALA A 130 12.08 17.60 -8.47
C ALA A 130 13.20 17.78 -7.42
N GLY A 131 13.96 16.73 -7.08
CA GLY A 131 15.07 16.77 -6.14
C GLY A 131 14.67 16.68 -4.66
N ARG A 132 13.39 16.38 -4.34
CA ARG A 132 12.94 16.17 -2.95
C ARG A 132 13.43 14.81 -2.42
N LYS A 133 13.69 14.75 -1.12
CA LYS A 133 14.09 13.53 -0.42
C LYS A 133 12.89 12.93 0.30
N VAL A 134 12.32 11.88 -0.29
CA VAL A 134 11.02 11.33 0.13
C VAL A 134 11.18 10.07 0.97
N GLY A 135 10.55 10.06 2.15
CA GLY A 135 10.22 8.84 2.87
C GLY A 135 8.79 8.43 2.53
N MET A 136 8.56 7.15 2.17
CA MET A 136 7.24 6.64 1.80
C MET A 136 6.85 5.44 2.67
N ILE A 137 5.59 5.41 3.13
CA ILE A 137 4.98 4.33 3.90
C ILE A 137 3.74 3.83 3.19
N GLY A 138 3.63 2.54 2.95
CA GLY A 138 2.45 1.96 2.31
C GLY A 138 2.38 0.45 2.36
N THR A 139 1.46 -0.11 1.60
CA THR A 139 1.22 -1.56 1.52
C THR A 139 2.47 -2.35 1.13
N ASN A 140 3.30 -1.78 0.25
CA ASN A 140 4.54 -2.41 -0.23
C ASN A 140 5.73 -2.20 0.72
N GLY A 141 5.51 -1.63 1.92
CA GLY A 141 6.57 -1.38 2.90
C GLY A 141 6.92 0.10 3.07
N ILE A 142 8.08 0.32 3.66
CA ILE A 142 8.66 1.63 3.99
C ILE A 142 9.90 1.84 3.13
N TYR A 143 9.94 2.94 2.38
CA TYR A 143 11.03 3.27 1.45
C TYR A 143 11.59 4.65 1.77
N TYR A 144 12.90 4.79 1.94
CA TYR A 144 13.57 6.07 2.09
C TYR A 144 15.07 5.96 1.79
N MET A 145 15.62 6.90 1.07
CA MET A 145 17.06 7.01 0.79
C MET A 145 17.71 5.67 0.36
N GLY A 146 17.06 4.92 -0.56
CA GLY A 146 17.52 3.62 -1.04
C GLY A 146 17.31 2.45 -0.08
N ARG A 147 16.74 2.68 1.10
CA ARG A 147 16.40 1.63 2.08
C ARG A 147 14.97 1.15 1.88
N HIS A 148 14.74 -0.12 2.19
CA HIS A 148 13.41 -0.75 2.23
C HIS A 148 13.25 -1.53 3.53
N LYS A 149 12.05 -1.45 4.13
CA LYS A 149 11.62 -2.25 5.28
C LYS A 149 10.20 -2.73 5.07
N ASP A 150 9.91 -3.96 5.44
CA ASP A 150 8.54 -4.46 5.45
C ASP A 150 7.70 -3.78 6.53
N THR A 151 6.41 -3.73 6.33
CA THR A 151 5.43 -3.27 7.32
C THR A 151 4.30 -4.28 7.50
N ALA A 152 3.81 -4.40 8.73
CA ALA A 152 2.70 -5.31 9.02
C ALA A 152 1.35 -4.78 8.52
N ASN A 153 1.22 -3.47 8.39
CA ASN A 153 -0.03 -2.79 7.98
C ASN A 153 0.28 -1.69 6.97
N THR A 154 -0.65 -1.45 6.04
CA THR A 154 -0.60 -0.32 5.11
C THR A 154 -0.34 1.02 5.82
N THR A 155 -0.99 1.21 6.98
CA THR A 155 -0.78 2.34 7.90
C THR A 155 -0.33 1.73 9.24
N PRO A 156 0.95 1.84 9.62
CA PRO A 156 1.51 1.28 10.86
C PRO A 156 0.79 1.78 12.12
N GLU A 157 0.95 1.09 13.24
CA GLU A 157 0.53 1.60 14.55
C GLU A 157 1.28 2.90 14.88
N SER A 158 0.69 3.74 15.69
CA SER A 158 1.17 5.12 15.92
C SER A 158 2.61 5.20 16.42
N TYR A 159 3.04 4.27 17.26
CA TYR A 159 4.41 4.21 17.75
C TYR A 159 5.40 3.95 16.60
N GLU A 160 5.17 2.91 15.80
CA GLU A 160 6.01 2.57 14.64
C GLU A 160 5.99 3.69 13.60
N LEU A 161 4.84 4.34 13.43
CA LEU A 161 4.68 5.45 12.51
C LEU A 161 5.56 6.64 12.89
N GLN A 162 5.49 7.11 14.14
CA GLN A 162 6.30 8.25 14.63
C GLN A 162 7.79 7.92 14.65
N LYS A 163 8.14 6.69 15.03
CA LYS A 163 9.52 6.19 14.92
C LYS A 163 10.03 6.23 13.48
N THR A 164 9.22 5.81 12.52
CA THR A 164 9.56 5.84 11.09
C THR A 164 9.74 7.27 10.60
N PHE A 165 8.89 8.20 11.01
CA PHE A 165 9.05 9.61 10.66
C PHE A 165 10.36 10.18 11.24
N ARG A 166 10.75 9.77 12.45
CA ARG A 166 12.05 10.16 13.01
C ARG A 166 13.20 9.58 12.17
N GLU A 167 13.13 8.32 11.77
CA GLU A 167 14.11 7.70 10.89
C GLU A 167 14.22 8.43 9.53
N PHE A 168 13.11 8.92 8.98
CA PHE A 168 13.09 9.73 7.75
C PHE A 168 13.88 11.02 7.93
N LEU A 169 13.59 11.76 8.99
CA LEU A 169 14.32 13.00 9.31
C LEU A 169 15.83 12.74 9.51
N ASP A 170 16.19 11.72 10.28
CA ASP A 170 17.58 11.36 10.55
C ASP A 170 18.33 10.94 9.28
N ALA A 171 17.61 10.39 8.30
CA ALA A 171 18.14 10.07 6.97
C ALA A 171 18.18 11.29 6.03
N GLY A 172 17.67 12.45 6.46
CA GLY A 172 17.65 13.70 5.70
C GLY A 172 16.48 13.81 4.71
N CYS A 173 15.38 13.07 4.91
CA CYS A 173 14.15 13.27 4.15
C CYS A 173 13.49 14.61 4.54
N ASP A 174 12.96 15.31 3.53
CA ASP A 174 12.20 16.56 3.68
C ASP A 174 10.69 16.36 3.50
N THR A 175 10.29 15.21 3.03
CA THR A 175 8.89 14.85 2.75
C THR A 175 8.57 13.45 3.24
N ALA A 176 7.46 13.29 3.96
CA ALA A 176 6.86 12.02 4.31
C ALA A 176 5.55 11.84 3.54
N LEU A 177 5.49 10.78 2.76
CA LEU A 177 4.34 10.39 1.94
C LEU A 177 3.79 9.06 2.45
N MET A 178 2.48 8.95 2.68
CA MET A 178 1.94 7.71 3.21
C MET A 178 0.55 7.34 2.70
N GLU A 179 0.29 6.05 2.60
CA GLU A 179 -1.05 5.53 2.46
C GLU A 179 -1.79 5.64 3.80
N VAL A 180 -2.97 6.28 3.78
CA VAL A 180 -3.84 6.46 4.96
C VAL A 180 -5.08 5.59 4.79
N SER A 181 -5.10 4.44 5.46
CA SER A 181 -6.23 3.52 5.44
C SER A 181 -7.36 4.00 6.34
N SER A 182 -8.61 3.61 6.04
CA SER A 182 -9.76 3.91 6.90
C SER A 182 -9.61 3.31 8.31
N GLN A 183 -9.05 2.09 8.42
CA GLN A 183 -8.72 1.49 9.70
C GLN A 183 -7.62 2.25 10.45
N GLY A 184 -6.61 2.78 9.74
CA GLY A 184 -5.59 3.62 10.35
C GLY A 184 -6.17 4.90 10.97
N LEU A 185 -7.18 5.49 10.34
CA LEU A 185 -7.93 6.63 10.87
C LEU A 185 -8.83 6.21 12.05
N MET A 186 -9.58 5.11 11.90
CA MET A 186 -10.49 4.58 12.93
C MET A 186 -9.75 4.15 14.21
N MET A 187 -8.56 3.60 14.08
CA MET A 187 -7.74 3.11 15.19
C MET A 187 -6.76 4.16 15.73
N ASP A 188 -6.96 5.43 15.41
CA ASP A 188 -6.12 6.56 15.84
C ASP A 188 -4.62 6.42 15.51
N ARG A 189 -4.25 5.58 14.53
CA ARG A 189 -2.84 5.36 14.18
C ARG A 189 -2.14 6.62 13.67
N VAL A 190 -2.91 7.52 13.05
CA VAL A 190 -2.45 8.81 12.54
C VAL A 190 -2.94 10.00 13.37
N ALA A 191 -3.39 9.77 14.61
CA ALA A 191 -3.79 10.86 15.48
C ALA A 191 -2.58 11.77 15.78
N GLY A 192 -2.82 13.08 15.86
CA GLY A 192 -1.76 14.08 16.04
C GLY A 192 -0.91 14.36 14.80
N VAL A 193 -1.11 13.65 13.69
CA VAL A 193 -0.50 13.98 12.39
C VAL A 193 -1.38 14.99 11.67
N HIS A 194 -0.81 16.13 11.30
CA HIS A 194 -1.38 17.08 10.37
C HIS A 194 -0.74 16.89 9.00
N TYR A 195 -1.50 16.98 7.92
CA TYR A 195 -1.01 16.81 6.58
C TYR A 195 -1.01 18.15 5.82
N ASP A 196 0.05 18.46 5.11
CA ASP A 196 0.04 19.58 4.15
C ASP A 196 -0.92 19.26 3.00
N ILE A 197 -0.92 17.99 2.54
CA ILE A 197 -1.78 17.55 1.44
C ILE A 197 -2.45 16.21 1.79
N GLY A 198 -3.78 16.17 1.69
CA GLY A 198 -4.58 14.96 1.67
C GLY A 198 -5.04 14.63 0.25
N VAL A 199 -4.89 13.38 -0.19
CA VAL A 199 -5.28 12.95 -1.54
C VAL A 199 -6.38 11.91 -1.46
N PHE A 200 -7.45 12.08 -2.24
CA PHE A 200 -8.53 11.11 -2.41
C PHE A 200 -8.53 10.54 -3.82
N THR A 201 -8.43 9.22 -3.94
CA THR A 201 -8.39 8.53 -5.24
C THR A 201 -9.77 8.09 -5.73
N ASN A 202 -10.45 7.25 -4.98
CA ASN A 202 -11.79 6.73 -5.29
C ASN A 202 -12.40 6.01 -4.08
N LEU A 203 -13.71 5.73 -4.14
CA LEU A 203 -14.42 4.96 -3.13
C LEU A 203 -15.36 3.93 -3.75
N SER A 204 -15.25 2.68 -3.32
CA SER A 204 -16.19 1.60 -3.62
C SER A 204 -16.38 0.72 -2.39
N PRO A 205 -17.47 -0.06 -2.30
CA PRO A 205 -17.67 -0.97 -1.17
C PRO A 205 -16.50 -1.92 -0.98
N ASP A 206 -15.87 -1.84 0.18
CA ASP A 206 -14.73 -2.66 0.61
C ASP A 206 -14.60 -2.57 2.14
N HIS A 207 -13.91 -3.51 2.77
CA HIS A 207 -13.66 -3.48 4.22
C HIS A 207 -14.93 -3.36 5.08
N ILE A 208 -16.02 -4.03 4.69
CA ILE A 208 -17.28 -4.07 5.44
C ILE A 208 -17.47 -5.48 5.97
N GLY A 209 -17.42 -5.66 7.29
CA GLY A 209 -17.56 -6.99 7.90
C GLY A 209 -17.13 -7.05 9.37
N PRO A 210 -17.13 -8.26 9.97
CA PRO A 210 -16.70 -8.45 11.34
C PRO A 210 -15.25 -8.03 11.56
N GLY A 211 -15.02 -7.10 12.48
CA GLY A 211 -13.68 -6.55 12.78
C GLY A 211 -13.21 -5.45 11.84
N GLU A 212 -14.04 -5.05 10.89
CA GLU A 212 -13.85 -3.94 9.96
C GLU A 212 -14.95 -2.88 10.17
N HIS A 213 -15.31 -2.12 9.14
CA HIS A 213 -16.41 -1.14 9.22
C HIS A 213 -17.78 -1.84 9.21
N LYS A 214 -18.75 -1.27 9.92
CA LYS A 214 -20.11 -1.81 10.00
C LYS A 214 -20.93 -1.54 8.73
N THR A 215 -20.71 -0.37 8.11
CA THR A 215 -21.43 0.07 6.91
C THR A 215 -20.50 0.79 5.95
N PHE A 216 -20.96 0.96 4.70
CA PHE A 216 -20.26 1.75 3.70
C PHE A 216 -20.14 3.23 4.10
N GLU A 217 -21.17 3.79 4.73
CA GLU A 217 -21.18 5.16 5.21
C GLU A 217 -20.12 5.38 6.30
N GLU A 218 -19.98 4.42 7.22
CA GLU A 218 -18.92 4.45 8.23
C GLU A 218 -17.54 4.41 7.58
N TYR A 219 -17.33 3.49 6.63
CA TYR A 219 -16.08 3.38 5.86
C TYR A 219 -15.73 4.70 5.15
N ARG A 220 -16.72 5.31 4.47
CA ARG A 220 -16.58 6.62 3.81
C ARG A 220 -16.26 7.73 4.80
N SER A 221 -17.00 7.81 5.92
CA SER A 221 -16.81 8.82 6.96
C SER A 221 -15.39 8.78 7.54
N TRP A 222 -14.85 7.58 7.79
CA TRP A 222 -13.48 7.45 8.29
C TRP A 222 -12.46 7.95 7.29
N LYS A 223 -12.59 7.67 6.01
CA LYS A 223 -11.68 8.24 4.99
C LYS A 223 -11.78 9.76 4.91
N GLY A 224 -12.97 10.31 5.08
CA GLY A 224 -13.22 11.75 5.13
C GLY A 224 -12.47 12.48 6.26
N GLN A 225 -12.09 11.76 7.35
CA GLN A 225 -11.32 12.36 8.44
C GLN A 225 -9.95 12.90 8.01
N LEU A 226 -9.36 12.42 6.92
CA LEU A 226 -8.12 12.96 6.36
C LEU A 226 -8.28 14.43 5.96
N PHE A 227 -9.45 14.80 5.39
CA PHE A 227 -9.74 16.14 4.90
C PHE A 227 -10.14 17.15 5.98
N LYS A 228 -10.24 16.68 7.23
CA LYS A 228 -10.34 17.51 8.44
C LYS A 228 -8.99 17.74 9.11
N ARG A 229 -7.92 17.16 8.58
CA ARG A 229 -6.56 17.15 9.15
C ARG A 229 -5.49 17.50 8.12
N CYS A 230 -5.89 18.11 6.99
CA CYS A 230 -4.94 18.60 5.99
C CYS A 230 -5.24 20.05 5.60
N ASP A 231 -4.23 20.73 5.04
CA ASP A 231 -4.35 22.10 4.55
C ASP A 231 -4.97 22.13 3.15
N VAL A 232 -4.54 21.21 2.28
CA VAL A 232 -5.04 21.08 0.90
C VAL A 232 -5.55 19.66 0.66
N GLY A 233 -6.78 19.54 0.16
CA GLY A 233 -7.37 18.29 -0.29
C GLY A 233 -7.31 18.17 -1.82
N VAL A 234 -6.51 17.25 -2.36
CA VAL A 234 -6.48 16.90 -3.78
C VAL A 234 -7.47 15.76 -4.03
N VAL A 235 -8.57 16.02 -4.73
CA VAL A 235 -9.73 15.12 -4.74
C VAL A 235 -10.22 14.80 -6.15
N ASN A 236 -10.53 13.53 -6.37
CA ASN A 236 -11.17 13.04 -7.59
C ASN A 236 -12.65 13.49 -7.59
N ILE A 237 -12.99 14.42 -8.48
CA ILE A 237 -14.36 14.97 -8.58
C ILE A 237 -15.32 14.03 -9.30
N ASP A 238 -14.82 13.07 -10.07
CA ASP A 238 -15.65 12.13 -10.85
C ASP A 238 -16.20 10.98 -9.99
N ASP A 239 -15.66 10.77 -8.78
CA ASP A 239 -16.20 9.76 -7.87
C ASP A 239 -17.48 10.27 -7.21
N GLU A 240 -18.59 9.55 -7.38
CA GLU A 240 -19.92 9.90 -6.85
C GLU A 240 -19.95 10.12 -5.33
N ASN A 241 -19.01 9.53 -4.61
CA ASN A 241 -18.91 9.62 -3.15
C ASN A 241 -18.13 10.85 -2.67
N THR A 242 -17.48 11.59 -3.56
CA THR A 242 -16.58 12.69 -3.20
C THR A 242 -17.27 13.75 -2.34
N ALA A 243 -18.47 14.18 -2.74
CA ALA A 243 -19.21 15.20 -1.98
C ALA A 243 -19.53 14.75 -0.54
N ALA A 244 -20.00 13.52 -0.38
CA ALA A 244 -20.33 12.96 0.93
C ALA A 244 -19.08 12.60 1.77
N LEU A 245 -17.97 12.22 1.13
CA LEU A 245 -16.68 11.98 1.80
C LEU A 245 -16.12 13.27 2.39
N LEU A 246 -16.30 14.39 1.70
CA LEU A 246 -15.81 15.70 2.10
C LEU A 246 -16.70 16.44 3.10
N GLU A 247 -17.78 15.81 3.57
CA GLU A 247 -18.67 16.45 4.54
C GLU A 247 -17.91 16.91 5.79
N GLY A 248 -18.00 18.23 6.08
CA GLY A 248 -17.30 18.87 7.19
C GLY A 248 -15.78 18.96 7.03
N HIS A 249 -15.24 18.90 5.80
CA HIS A 249 -13.82 19.18 5.55
C HIS A 249 -13.48 20.63 5.92
N THR A 250 -12.21 20.86 6.23
CA THR A 250 -11.70 22.19 6.60
C THR A 250 -10.59 22.68 5.64
N CYS A 251 -10.13 21.81 4.74
CA CYS A 251 -9.04 22.09 3.83
C CYS A 251 -9.48 22.87 2.59
N LYS A 252 -8.52 23.51 1.92
CA LYS A 252 -8.69 24.05 0.57
C LYS A 252 -8.74 22.90 -0.42
N LEU A 253 -9.72 22.87 -1.32
CA LEU A 253 -9.85 21.84 -2.32
C LEU A 253 -9.11 22.18 -3.62
N VAL A 254 -8.47 21.19 -4.19
CA VAL A 254 -7.94 21.13 -5.56
C VAL A 254 -8.51 19.87 -6.20
N THR A 255 -9.22 20.03 -7.29
CA THR A 255 -9.99 18.96 -7.93
C THR A 255 -9.29 18.42 -9.18
N TYR A 256 -9.45 17.12 -9.44
CA TYR A 256 -9.01 16.50 -10.67
C TYR A 256 -10.03 15.49 -11.18
N GLY A 257 -10.01 15.22 -12.49
CA GLY A 257 -10.93 14.28 -13.13
C GLY A 257 -11.18 14.59 -14.60
N ARG A 258 -12.32 14.15 -15.10
CA ARG A 258 -12.84 14.43 -16.46
C ARG A 258 -13.96 15.45 -16.47
N ASP A 259 -14.61 15.68 -15.33
CA ASP A 259 -15.66 16.68 -15.20
C ASP A 259 -15.13 18.07 -15.58
N GLU A 260 -15.96 18.86 -16.26
CA GLU A 260 -15.60 20.21 -16.72
C GLU A 260 -15.22 21.18 -15.59
N LYS A 261 -15.63 20.86 -14.37
CA LYS A 261 -15.34 21.66 -13.16
C LYS A 261 -14.03 21.28 -12.50
N ALA A 262 -13.34 20.22 -12.98
CA ALA A 262 -12.06 19.82 -12.42
C ALA A 262 -11.00 20.89 -12.64
N ASP A 263 -10.21 21.18 -11.61
CA ASP A 263 -9.06 22.08 -11.68
C ASP A 263 -7.98 21.56 -12.65
N TYR A 264 -7.78 20.24 -12.66
CA TYR A 264 -6.92 19.50 -13.59
C TYR A 264 -7.75 18.45 -14.30
N ARG A 265 -8.08 18.71 -15.55
CA ARG A 265 -9.02 17.90 -16.34
C ARG A 265 -8.30 17.10 -17.42
N GLU A 266 -8.54 15.80 -17.47
CA GLU A 266 -8.17 14.97 -18.62
C GLU A 266 -9.21 15.16 -19.74
N THR A 267 -8.74 15.42 -20.97
CA THR A 267 -9.59 15.71 -22.14
C THR A 267 -9.46 14.68 -23.27
N GLY A 268 -8.69 13.66 -23.07
CA GLY A 268 -8.51 12.54 -24.00
C GLY A 268 -7.24 11.79 -23.70
N TYR A 269 -7.31 10.45 -23.75
CA TYR A 269 -6.15 9.59 -23.54
C TYR A 269 -6.01 8.55 -24.64
N GLU A 270 -4.79 8.11 -24.84
CA GLU A 270 -4.43 7.02 -25.73
C GLU A 270 -3.60 5.96 -25.02
N LEU A 271 -3.77 4.71 -25.44
CA LEU A 271 -3.00 3.58 -24.95
C LEU A 271 -1.73 3.44 -25.78
N LEU A 272 -0.57 3.49 -25.15
CA LEU A 272 0.74 3.41 -25.81
C LEU A 272 1.44 2.10 -25.44
N ARG A 273 1.92 1.39 -26.45
CA ARG A 273 2.72 0.18 -26.27
C ARG A 273 3.93 0.20 -27.20
N THR A 274 5.11 0.06 -26.62
CA THR A 274 6.38 -0.27 -27.30
C THR A 274 7.04 -1.45 -26.60
N HIS A 275 8.24 -1.83 -26.99
CA HIS A 275 8.99 -2.92 -26.31
C HIS A 275 9.37 -2.57 -24.86
N ASP A 276 9.59 -1.30 -24.56
CA ASP A 276 10.05 -0.77 -23.27
C ASP A 276 9.02 0.16 -22.58
N PHE A 277 7.86 0.35 -23.19
CA PHE A 277 6.80 1.20 -22.65
C PHE A 277 5.43 0.53 -22.82
N LEU A 278 4.70 0.42 -21.71
CA LEU A 278 3.30 0.00 -21.70
C LEU A 278 2.54 0.94 -20.78
N GLY A 279 1.81 1.89 -21.36
CA GLY A 279 1.23 2.95 -20.56
C GLY A 279 0.17 3.75 -21.29
N VAL A 280 -0.05 4.95 -20.78
CA VAL A 280 -1.04 5.91 -21.30
C VAL A 280 -0.38 7.25 -21.58
N ALA A 281 -0.86 7.93 -22.63
CA ALA A 281 -0.63 9.36 -22.82
C ALA A 281 -1.96 10.08 -22.78
N PHE A 282 -2.01 11.27 -22.20
CA PHE A 282 -3.22 12.06 -22.10
C PHE A 282 -2.92 13.56 -22.02
N HIS A 283 -3.92 14.36 -22.38
CA HIS A 283 -3.85 15.81 -22.31
C HIS A 283 -4.60 16.33 -21.10
N VAL A 284 -3.98 17.25 -20.38
CA VAL A 284 -4.54 17.93 -19.19
C VAL A 284 -4.86 19.37 -19.53
N THR A 285 -6.04 19.84 -19.14
CA THR A 285 -6.50 21.23 -19.25
C THR A 285 -7.03 21.74 -17.91
N GLY A 286 -7.48 22.99 -17.85
CA GLY A 286 -8.05 23.61 -16.65
C GLY A 286 -7.13 24.69 -16.09
N LYS A 287 -6.63 24.53 -14.87
CA LYS A 287 -5.67 25.50 -14.28
C LYS A 287 -4.31 25.49 -14.97
N ASP A 288 -4.04 24.45 -15.72
CA ASP A 288 -2.79 24.28 -16.45
C ASP A 288 -3.04 23.46 -17.72
N GLU A 289 -2.11 23.53 -18.69
CA GLU A 289 -2.18 22.77 -19.93
C GLU A 289 -0.89 21.96 -20.09
N MET A 290 -1.01 20.63 -20.20
CA MET A 290 0.14 19.74 -20.24
C MET A 290 -0.18 18.41 -20.92
N ASP A 291 0.75 17.93 -21.78
CA ASP A 291 0.75 16.54 -22.24
C ASP A 291 1.50 15.65 -21.25
N VAL A 292 0.89 14.55 -20.88
CA VAL A 292 1.43 13.63 -19.86
C VAL A 292 1.57 12.22 -20.45
N LYS A 293 2.72 11.58 -20.17
CA LYS A 293 2.95 10.15 -20.44
C LYS A 293 3.24 9.42 -19.14
N VAL A 294 2.60 8.26 -18.97
CA VAL A 294 2.72 7.43 -17.77
C VAL A 294 3.04 6.01 -18.18
N ASN A 295 4.17 5.48 -17.71
CA ASN A 295 4.58 4.11 -17.99
C ASN A 295 3.85 3.11 -17.07
N MET A 296 2.54 3.19 -17.03
CA MET A 296 1.64 2.25 -16.36
C MET A 296 0.36 2.12 -17.17
N PRO A 297 -0.09 0.90 -17.46
CA PRO A 297 -1.24 0.69 -18.34
C PRO A 297 -2.57 0.97 -17.64
N GLY A 298 -3.56 1.20 -18.50
CA GLY A 298 -4.97 1.28 -18.14
C GLY A 298 -5.44 2.66 -17.73
N GLU A 299 -6.73 2.84 -17.86
CA GLU A 299 -7.44 4.10 -17.58
C GLU A 299 -7.25 4.58 -16.14
N PHE A 300 -7.16 3.67 -15.18
CA PHE A 300 -6.91 4.03 -13.77
C PHE A 300 -5.57 4.74 -13.56
N SER A 301 -4.60 4.50 -14.44
CA SER A 301 -3.31 5.18 -14.38
C SER A 301 -3.43 6.67 -14.72
N VAL A 302 -4.41 7.06 -15.54
CA VAL A 302 -4.73 8.47 -15.82
C VAL A 302 -5.15 9.18 -14.54
N TYR A 303 -6.11 8.62 -13.79
CA TYR A 303 -6.58 9.22 -12.54
C TYR A 303 -5.48 9.28 -11.46
N ASN A 304 -4.68 8.22 -11.33
CA ASN A 304 -3.57 8.21 -10.38
C ASN A 304 -2.50 9.25 -10.75
N ALA A 305 -2.25 9.42 -12.04
CA ALA A 305 -1.31 10.42 -12.55
C ALA A 305 -1.83 11.85 -12.40
N LEU A 306 -3.13 12.09 -12.65
CA LEU A 306 -3.77 13.38 -12.37
C LEU A 306 -3.65 13.78 -10.91
N ALA A 307 -3.85 12.82 -9.98
CA ALA A 307 -3.65 13.07 -8.56
C ALA A 307 -2.19 13.47 -8.25
N ALA A 308 -1.22 12.74 -8.81
CA ALA A 308 0.20 13.04 -8.60
C ALA A 308 0.61 14.38 -9.25
N LEU A 309 0.11 14.68 -10.44
CA LEU A 309 0.26 15.99 -11.11
C LEU A 309 -0.29 17.11 -10.22
N ALA A 310 -1.52 16.97 -9.74
CA ALA A 310 -2.17 17.97 -8.90
C ALA A 310 -1.37 18.22 -7.60
N VAL A 311 -0.84 17.17 -6.97
CA VAL A 311 0.08 17.31 -5.82
C VAL A 311 1.34 18.07 -6.21
N GLY A 312 1.96 17.75 -7.35
CA GLY A 312 3.13 18.47 -7.86
C GLY A 312 2.85 19.96 -8.08
N LYS A 313 1.69 20.28 -8.65
CA LYS A 313 1.27 21.68 -8.89
C LYS A 313 0.95 22.42 -7.58
N VAL A 314 0.31 21.76 -6.60
CA VAL A 314 0.09 22.35 -5.26
C VAL A 314 1.41 22.71 -4.58
N LEU A 315 2.44 21.87 -4.75
CA LEU A 315 3.77 22.11 -4.21
C LEU A 315 4.63 23.05 -5.05
N GLY A 316 4.11 23.55 -6.20
CA GLY A 316 4.84 24.45 -7.09
C GLY A 316 6.03 23.80 -7.80
N LEU A 317 5.97 22.49 -8.05
CA LEU A 317 7.06 21.78 -8.72
C LEU A 317 7.12 22.13 -10.22
N PRO A 318 8.31 22.11 -10.84
CA PRO A 318 8.46 22.35 -12.26
C PRO A 318 7.75 21.29 -13.10
N ASP A 319 7.14 21.68 -14.23
CA ASP A 319 6.44 20.78 -15.14
C ASP A 319 7.35 19.67 -15.67
N ALA A 320 8.60 19.98 -15.95
CA ALA A 320 9.59 18.99 -16.35
C ALA A 320 9.77 17.87 -15.30
N ALA A 321 9.73 18.21 -14.02
CA ALA A 321 9.83 17.21 -12.94
C ALA A 321 8.57 16.34 -12.84
N ILE A 322 7.39 16.94 -13.06
CA ILE A 322 6.11 16.21 -13.09
C ILE A 322 6.11 15.23 -14.27
N HIS A 323 6.47 15.72 -15.45
CA HIS A 323 6.54 14.90 -16.67
C HIS A 323 7.56 13.75 -16.53
N ASP A 324 8.77 14.05 -16.07
CA ASP A 324 9.85 13.08 -15.87
C ASP A 324 9.48 12.03 -14.82
N GLY A 325 8.92 12.48 -13.70
CA GLY A 325 8.52 11.59 -12.60
C GLY A 325 7.41 10.63 -13.00
N LEU A 326 6.39 11.09 -13.71
CA LEU A 326 5.29 10.24 -14.20
C LEU A 326 5.75 9.29 -15.30
N GLY A 327 6.57 9.74 -16.24
CA GLY A 327 7.09 8.92 -17.33
C GLY A 327 8.04 7.81 -16.90
N LYS A 328 8.77 8.02 -15.80
CA LYS A 328 9.75 7.06 -15.25
C LYS A 328 9.22 6.24 -14.07
N CYS A 329 7.98 6.47 -13.64
CA CYS A 329 7.42 5.79 -12.49
C CYS A 329 7.31 4.29 -12.72
N VAL A 330 7.89 3.50 -11.83
CA VAL A 330 7.76 2.04 -11.78
C VAL A 330 7.29 1.64 -10.39
N VAL A 331 6.27 0.81 -10.33
CA VAL A 331 5.78 0.23 -9.08
C VAL A 331 6.09 -1.26 -9.10
N LYS A 332 7.02 -1.70 -8.25
CA LYS A 332 7.42 -3.12 -8.18
C LYS A 332 6.20 -4.02 -8.03
N GLY A 333 6.10 -5.00 -8.91
CA GLY A 333 5.03 -5.99 -8.91
C GLY A 333 3.63 -5.45 -9.21
N ARG A 334 3.52 -4.30 -9.85
CA ARG A 334 2.27 -3.72 -10.36
C ARG A 334 2.47 -3.33 -11.82
N VAL A 335 2.11 -4.24 -12.70
CA VAL A 335 2.34 -4.16 -14.16
C VAL A 335 3.79 -3.72 -14.46
N GLU A 336 4.72 -4.32 -13.76
CA GLU A 336 6.14 -4.00 -13.85
C GLU A 336 6.73 -4.60 -15.12
N LEU A 337 7.12 -3.78 -16.08
CA LEU A 337 7.76 -4.23 -17.32
C LEU A 337 9.15 -4.81 -17.06
N VAL A 338 9.45 -5.92 -17.74
CA VAL A 338 10.79 -6.52 -17.82
C VAL A 338 11.26 -6.45 -19.28
N PRO A 339 12.04 -5.41 -19.67
CA PRO A 339 12.36 -5.12 -21.07
C PRO A 339 13.52 -6.03 -21.57
N ILE A 340 13.23 -7.31 -21.75
CA ILE A 340 14.21 -8.33 -22.21
C ILE A 340 14.16 -8.59 -23.72
N SER A 341 13.19 -8.05 -24.44
CA SER A 341 13.07 -8.27 -25.90
C SER A 341 12.39 -7.08 -26.59
N LYS A 342 12.77 -6.85 -27.84
CA LYS A 342 12.09 -5.91 -28.75
C LYS A 342 10.91 -6.53 -29.48
N LYS A 343 10.76 -7.86 -29.46
CA LYS A 343 9.72 -8.59 -30.19
C LYS A 343 8.44 -8.77 -29.41
N PHE A 344 8.53 -8.92 -28.09
CA PHE A 344 7.38 -9.14 -27.22
C PHE A 344 7.52 -8.32 -25.92
N THR A 345 6.43 -8.15 -25.22
CA THR A 345 6.39 -7.47 -23.92
C THR A 345 6.15 -8.48 -22.82
N ILE A 346 6.95 -8.47 -21.76
CA ILE A 346 6.73 -9.27 -20.54
C ILE A 346 6.60 -8.34 -19.34
N LEU A 347 5.68 -8.67 -18.43
CA LEU A 347 5.43 -7.90 -17.22
C LEU A 347 5.17 -8.81 -16.01
N LEU A 348 5.44 -8.26 -14.83
CA LEU A 348 5.16 -8.87 -13.53
C LEU A 348 4.02 -8.14 -12.83
N ASP A 349 3.06 -8.89 -12.26
CA ASP A 349 1.96 -8.29 -11.48
C ASP A 349 1.57 -9.15 -10.26
N TYR A 350 1.06 -8.49 -9.24
CA TYR A 350 0.61 -9.13 -8.00
C TYR A 350 -0.83 -9.65 -8.05
N ALA A 351 -1.50 -9.61 -9.18
CA ALA A 351 -2.84 -10.17 -9.33
C ALA A 351 -2.86 -11.65 -8.91
N HIS A 352 -3.58 -11.97 -7.86
CA HIS A 352 -3.56 -13.29 -7.21
C HIS A 352 -4.95 -13.78 -6.78
N ASN A 353 -6.00 -13.17 -7.31
CA ASN A 353 -7.40 -13.57 -7.14
C ASN A 353 -8.19 -13.23 -8.40
N GLU A 354 -9.41 -13.76 -8.50
CA GLU A 354 -10.31 -13.62 -9.64
C GLU A 354 -10.48 -12.16 -10.08
N VAL A 355 -10.92 -11.30 -9.17
CA VAL A 355 -11.22 -9.88 -9.46
C VAL A 355 -10.00 -9.12 -9.98
N SER A 356 -8.84 -9.30 -9.33
CA SER A 356 -7.61 -8.61 -9.76
C SER A 356 -7.09 -9.16 -11.09
N THR A 357 -7.21 -10.47 -11.33
CA THR A 357 -6.82 -11.10 -12.60
C THR A 357 -7.70 -10.61 -13.74
N GLU A 358 -9.02 -10.59 -13.57
CA GLU A 358 -9.95 -10.07 -14.56
C GLU A 358 -9.67 -8.60 -14.91
N SER A 359 -9.49 -7.76 -13.90
CA SER A 359 -9.16 -6.34 -14.08
C SER A 359 -7.86 -6.13 -14.86
N LEU A 360 -6.82 -6.90 -14.52
CA LEU A 360 -5.54 -6.84 -15.22
C LEU A 360 -5.67 -7.28 -16.67
N LEU A 361 -6.24 -8.46 -16.92
CA LEU A 361 -6.36 -9.00 -18.28
C LEU A 361 -7.27 -8.12 -19.17
N THR A 362 -8.33 -7.53 -18.62
CA THR A 362 -9.15 -6.54 -19.32
C THR A 362 -8.31 -5.34 -19.75
N THR A 363 -7.49 -4.81 -18.84
CA THR A 363 -6.58 -3.70 -19.11
C THR A 363 -5.58 -4.07 -20.21
N LEU A 364 -4.95 -5.24 -20.13
CA LEU A 364 -3.94 -5.68 -21.10
C LEU A 364 -4.54 -5.97 -22.48
N ARG A 365 -5.76 -6.49 -22.56
CA ARG A 365 -6.48 -6.72 -23.82
C ARG A 365 -6.75 -5.44 -24.59
N ALA A 366 -6.96 -4.31 -23.90
CA ALA A 366 -7.17 -3.02 -24.54
C ALA A 366 -5.97 -2.58 -25.42
N TYR A 367 -4.77 -3.08 -25.14
CA TYR A 367 -3.55 -2.83 -25.94
C TYR A 367 -3.45 -3.71 -27.19
N LYS A 368 -4.45 -4.55 -27.47
CA LYS A 368 -4.58 -5.40 -28.68
C LYS A 368 -3.30 -6.19 -28.98
N PRO A 369 -2.76 -6.99 -28.02
CA PRO A 369 -1.60 -7.81 -28.26
C PRO A 369 -1.87 -8.87 -29.35
N HIS A 370 -0.80 -9.38 -29.99
CA HIS A 370 -0.91 -10.53 -30.89
C HIS A 370 -1.49 -11.74 -30.15
N ARG A 371 -0.87 -12.09 -29.01
CA ARG A 371 -1.43 -13.01 -28.01
C ARG A 371 -1.27 -12.40 -26.63
N LEU A 372 -2.26 -12.62 -25.77
CA LEU A 372 -2.15 -12.41 -24.34
C LEU A 372 -1.83 -13.74 -23.67
N VAL A 373 -0.58 -13.89 -23.21
CA VAL A 373 -0.08 -15.09 -22.53
C VAL A 373 -0.06 -14.81 -21.02
N VAL A 374 -0.54 -15.77 -20.21
CA VAL A 374 -0.56 -15.62 -18.75
C VAL A 374 0.20 -16.76 -18.09
N VAL A 375 1.20 -16.42 -17.28
CA VAL A 375 1.95 -17.36 -16.42
C VAL A 375 1.45 -17.19 -15.00
N PHE A 376 0.84 -18.22 -14.42
CA PHE A 376 0.29 -18.10 -13.07
C PHE A 376 0.18 -19.40 -12.31
N GLY A 377 0.15 -19.27 -11.00
CA GLY A 377 -0.16 -20.30 -10.04
C GLY A 377 -1.01 -19.75 -8.91
N CYS A 378 -1.30 -20.58 -7.92
CA CYS A 378 -2.02 -20.18 -6.73
C CYS A 378 -1.30 -20.63 -5.46
N GLY A 379 -1.42 -19.82 -4.39
CA GLY A 379 -0.84 -20.16 -3.10
C GLY A 379 -1.52 -21.37 -2.45
N GLY A 380 -0.71 -22.26 -1.86
CA GLY A 380 -1.18 -23.34 -1.01
C GLY A 380 -1.70 -22.86 0.34
N ASN A 381 -2.46 -23.70 1.04
CA ASN A 381 -3.12 -23.38 2.31
C ASN A 381 -3.99 -22.12 2.25
N ARG A 382 -4.65 -21.92 1.11
CA ARG A 382 -5.57 -20.83 0.82
C ARG A 382 -6.89 -21.37 0.26
N SER A 383 -7.90 -20.51 0.14
CA SER A 383 -9.21 -20.90 -0.41
C SER A 383 -9.05 -21.49 -1.83
N LYS A 384 -9.58 -22.69 -2.04
CA LYS A 384 -9.63 -23.36 -3.35
C LYS A 384 -10.48 -22.59 -4.37
N LEU A 385 -11.50 -21.84 -3.93
CA LEU A 385 -12.34 -21.04 -4.82
C LEU A 385 -11.50 -20.06 -5.65
N ARG A 386 -10.41 -19.55 -5.12
CA ARG A 386 -9.47 -18.69 -5.83
C ARG A 386 -8.82 -19.40 -7.03
N ARG A 387 -8.49 -20.69 -6.90
CA ARG A 387 -7.87 -21.49 -7.94
C ARG A 387 -8.82 -21.68 -9.11
N TYR A 388 -10.06 -22.06 -8.81
CA TYR A 388 -11.11 -22.21 -9.81
C TYR A 388 -11.42 -20.87 -10.50
N GLY A 389 -11.60 -19.78 -9.74
CA GLY A 389 -11.91 -18.45 -10.28
C GLY A 389 -10.81 -17.90 -11.18
N MET A 390 -9.54 -17.98 -10.77
CA MET A 390 -8.42 -17.54 -11.61
C MET A 390 -8.31 -18.38 -12.87
N GLY A 391 -8.45 -19.71 -12.78
CA GLY A 391 -8.50 -20.61 -13.94
C GLY A 391 -9.62 -20.23 -14.91
N GLU A 392 -10.83 -20.02 -14.42
CA GLU A 392 -12.00 -19.63 -15.23
C GLU A 392 -11.77 -18.31 -15.98
N ILE A 393 -11.23 -17.28 -15.31
CA ILE A 393 -10.94 -15.98 -15.92
C ILE A 393 -9.82 -16.09 -16.96
N CYS A 394 -8.71 -16.78 -16.65
CA CYS A 394 -7.62 -16.95 -17.61
C CYS A 394 -8.07 -17.72 -18.85
N ALA A 395 -8.91 -18.76 -18.70
CA ALA A 395 -9.45 -19.51 -19.82
C ALA A 395 -10.32 -18.66 -20.75
N LYS A 396 -11.06 -17.68 -20.21
CA LYS A 396 -11.92 -16.77 -20.99
C LYS A 396 -11.15 -15.64 -21.67
N MET A 397 -10.06 -15.18 -21.05
CA MET A 397 -9.45 -13.92 -21.43
C MET A 397 -8.03 -14.05 -22.02
N ALA A 398 -7.29 -15.12 -21.72
CA ALA A 398 -5.98 -15.35 -22.29
C ALA A 398 -6.04 -16.18 -23.59
N ASP A 399 -5.08 -15.95 -24.50
CA ASP A 399 -4.93 -16.79 -25.70
C ASP A 399 -4.13 -18.07 -25.38
N PHE A 400 -3.28 -17.99 -24.35
CA PHE A 400 -2.48 -19.12 -23.87
C PHE A 400 -2.17 -18.93 -22.37
N SER A 401 -2.23 -20.01 -21.61
CA SER A 401 -1.91 -20.00 -20.18
C SER A 401 -0.82 -21.00 -19.83
N ILE A 402 0.09 -20.62 -18.93
CA ILE A 402 1.12 -21.49 -18.38
C ILE A 402 0.82 -21.63 -16.88
N LEU A 403 0.37 -22.84 -16.51
CA LEU A 403 0.00 -23.16 -15.14
C LEU A 403 1.23 -23.64 -14.37
N THR A 404 1.54 -23.01 -13.27
CA THR A 404 2.77 -23.28 -12.52
C THR A 404 2.56 -23.11 -11.01
N GLU A 405 3.62 -23.30 -10.22
CA GLU A 405 3.58 -23.00 -8.80
C GLU A 405 3.53 -21.48 -8.51
N ASP A 406 3.07 -21.17 -7.31
CA ASP A 406 3.31 -19.91 -6.61
C ASP A 406 3.99 -20.26 -5.27
N ASN A 407 3.51 -19.80 -4.13
CA ASN A 407 3.91 -20.26 -2.81
C ASN A 407 3.04 -21.46 -2.42
N ASN A 408 3.42 -22.67 -2.81
CA ASN A 408 2.63 -23.88 -2.57
C ASN A 408 2.63 -24.32 -1.10
N ARG A 409 3.53 -23.78 -0.27
CA ARG A 409 3.63 -24.07 1.17
C ARG A 409 3.64 -25.58 1.45
N PHE A 410 2.60 -26.10 2.09
CA PHE A 410 2.50 -27.52 2.47
C PHE A 410 1.59 -28.33 1.53
N GLU A 411 1.13 -27.77 0.41
CA GLU A 411 0.35 -28.50 -0.58
C GLU A 411 1.22 -28.90 -1.78
N LYS A 412 0.89 -30.00 -2.42
CA LYS A 412 1.55 -30.42 -3.66
C LYS A 412 1.15 -29.49 -4.79
N VAL A 413 2.12 -29.08 -5.60
CA VAL A 413 1.88 -28.14 -6.70
C VAL A 413 0.95 -28.76 -7.76
N GLU A 414 1.05 -30.06 -7.99
CA GLU A 414 0.20 -30.81 -8.93
C GLU A 414 -1.29 -30.76 -8.53
N ASP A 415 -1.59 -30.83 -7.25
CA ASP A 415 -2.97 -30.73 -6.74
C ASP A 415 -3.52 -29.31 -6.93
N ILE A 416 -2.69 -28.29 -6.72
CA ILE A 416 -3.06 -26.89 -6.98
C ILE A 416 -3.31 -26.66 -8.46
N ILE A 417 -2.45 -27.16 -9.34
CA ILE A 417 -2.60 -27.07 -10.80
C ILE A 417 -3.87 -27.81 -11.26
N ALA A 418 -4.17 -28.97 -10.65
CA ALA A 418 -5.42 -29.69 -10.97
C ALA A 418 -6.68 -28.89 -10.64
N ASP A 419 -6.72 -28.20 -9.49
CA ASP A 419 -7.82 -27.29 -9.13
C ASP A 419 -7.91 -26.11 -10.15
N ILE A 420 -6.76 -25.52 -10.56
CA ILE A 420 -6.74 -24.45 -11.57
C ILE A 420 -7.26 -24.95 -12.92
N ARG A 421 -6.82 -26.14 -13.37
CA ARG A 421 -7.27 -26.78 -14.62
C ARG A 421 -8.76 -27.04 -14.63
N GLU A 422 -9.36 -27.42 -13.50
CA GLU A 422 -10.81 -27.55 -13.38
C GLU A 422 -11.51 -26.21 -13.64
N GLY A 423 -10.97 -25.10 -13.08
CA GLY A 423 -11.44 -23.75 -13.39
C GLY A 423 -11.27 -23.38 -14.87
N MET A 424 -10.11 -23.71 -15.48
CA MET A 424 -9.85 -23.49 -16.91
C MET A 424 -10.93 -24.19 -17.77
N ASN A 425 -11.19 -25.47 -17.53
CA ASN A 425 -12.18 -26.26 -18.26
C ASN A 425 -13.61 -25.71 -18.09
N LYS A 426 -13.94 -25.18 -16.91
CA LYS A 426 -15.23 -24.53 -16.65
C LYS A 426 -15.35 -23.21 -17.41
N GLY A 427 -14.28 -22.43 -17.48
CA GLY A 427 -14.26 -21.14 -18.15
C GLY A 427 -14.34 -21.25 -19.67
N ASN A 428 -13.53 -22.10 -20.25
CA ASN A 428 -13.51 -22.42 -21.68
C ASN A 428 -12.85 -23.79 -21.88
N PRO A 429 -13.59 -24.85 -22.26
CA PRO A 429 -13.05 -26.19 -22.49
C PRO A 429 -12.00 -26.25 -23.59
N ASP A 430 -12.00 -25.30 -24.54
CA ASP A 430 -11.06 -25.23 -25.67
C ASP A 430 -9.86 -24.31 -25.35
N ALA A 431 -9.74 -23.80 -24.12
CA ALA A 431 -8.63 -22.94 -23.71
C ALA A 431 -7.29 -23.65 -23.87
N LYS A 432 -6.32 -22.96 -24.45
CA LYS A 432 -4.97 -23.48 -24.66
C LYS A 432 -4.11 -23.20 -23.43
N PHE A 433 -3.54 -24.25 -22.87
CA PHE A 433 -2.62 -24.12 -21.74
C PHE A 433 -1.57 -25.26 -21.71
N VAL A 434 -0.54 -25.04 -20.91
CA VAL A 434 0.48 -26.04 -20.53
C VAL A 434 0.67 -26.02 -19.02
N GLU A 435 1.00 -27.17 -18.47
CA GLU A 435 1.30 -27.34 -17.05
C GLU A 435 2.81 -27.53 -16.87
N ILE A 436 3.44 -26.61 -16.16
CA ILE A 436 4.87 -26.64 -15.86
C ILE A 436 5.03 -26.36 -14.37
N PRO A 437 5.13 -27.40 -13.53
CA PRO A 437 5.10 -27.26 -12.07
C PRO A 437 6.18 -26.33 -11.51
N ASP A 438 7.43 -26.41 -11.98
CA ASP A 438 8.49 -25.49 -11.54
C ASP A 438 8.34 -24.12 -12.23
N ARG A 439 8.28 -23.06 -11.40
CA ARG A 439 8.04 -21.71 -11.91
C ARG A 439 9.20 -21.13 -12.72
N LEU A 440 10.44 -21.54 -12.43
CA LEU A 440 11.58 -21.10 -13.24
C LEU A 440 11.48 -21.67 -14.65
N ASP A 441 11.18 -22.98 -14.77
CA ASP A 441 10.98 -23.63 -16.05
C ASP A 441 9.80 -23.01 -16.82
N ALA A 442 8.73 -22.61 -16.10
CA ALA A 442 7.59 -21.92 -16.68
C ALA A 442 7.96 -20.52 -17.23
N LEU A 443 8.81 -19.77 -16.54
CA LEU A 443 9.34 -18.49 -17.03
C LEU A 443 10.20 -18.68 -18.27
N HIS A 444 11.11 -19.65 -18.29
CA HIS A 444 11.92 -19.98 -19.46
C HIS A 444 11.04 -20.39 -20.64
N TYR A 445 10.05 -21.28 -20.40
CA TYR A 445 9.12 -21.70 -21.45
C TYR A 445 8.35 -20.50 -22.04
N ALA A 446 7.92 -19.56 -21.21
CA ALA A 446 7.21 -18.36 -21.67
C ALA A 446 8.08 -17.51 -22.62
N VAL A 447 9.37 -17.37 -22.32
CA VAL A 447 10.33 -16.63 -23.14
C VAL A 447 10.63 -17.38 -24.45
N ASP A 448 10.90 -18.70 -24.37
CA ASP A 448 11.27 -19.53 -25.53
C ASP A 448 10.15 -19.66 -26.57
N HIS A 449 8.89 -19.60 -26.14
CA HIS A 449 7.70 -19.73 -26.99
C HIS A 449 6.99 -18.40 -27.29
N ALA A 450 7.61 -17.28 -26.88
CA ALA A 450 7.11 -15.95 -27.18
C ALA A 450 7.12 -15.68 -28.69
N GLN A 451 6.09 -15.04 -29.19
CA GLN A 451 5.94 -14.62 -30.58
C GLN A 451 6.00 -13.09 -30.67
N GLU A 452 6.25 -12.61 -31.88
CA GLU A 452 6.26 -11.17 -32.13
C GLU A 452 4.89 -10.56 -31.84
N GLY A 453 4.88 -9.48 -31.07
CA GLY A 453 3.66 -8.80 -30.66
C GLY A 453 2.94 -9.42 -29.45
N ASP A 454 3.49 -10.48 -28.83
CA ASP A 454 2.92 -11.04 -27.61
C ASP A 454 2.99 -10.06 -26.44
N LEU A 455 2.03 -10.22 -25.51
CA LEU A 455 2.08 -9.63 -24.19
C LEU A 455 1.95 -10.75 -23.17
N ILE A 456 3.03 -10.94 -22.39
CA ILE A 456 3.16 -12.02 -21.41
C ILE A 456 3.00 -11.42 -20.01
N ALA A 457 1.95 -11.82 -19.32
CA ALA A 457 1.69 -11.42 -17.93
C ALA A 457 2.09 -12.54 -16.98
N VAL A 458 3.13 -12.33 -16.20
CA VAL A 458 3.54 -13.22 -15.09
C VAL A 458 2.88 -12.70 -13.83
N ILE A 459 1.91 -13.44 -13.29
CA ILE A 459 1.07 -12.98 -12.20
C ILE A 459 1.13 -13.86 -10.95
N GLY A 460 0.74 -13.27 -9.82
CA GLY A 460 0.67 -13.93 -8.51
C GLY A 460 1.69 -13.37 -7.52
N LYS A 461 2.97 -13.41 -7.84
CA LYS A 461 4.06 -13.02 -6.93
C LYS A 461 4.34 -11.50 -6.92
N GLY A 462 4.31 -10.87 -8.08
CA GLY A 462 4.57 -9.44 -8.21
C GLY A 462 5.86 -8.98 -7.54
N HIS A 463 5.76 -8.29 -6.40
CA HIS A 463 6.91 -7.76 -5.65
C HIS A 463 7.56 -8.76 -4.69
N GLU A 464 7.03 -9.98 -4.55
CA GLU A 464 7.60 -11.01 -3.68
C GLU A 464 8.97 -11.44 -4.19
N THR A 465 9.93 -11.55 -3.26
CA THR A 465 11.34 -11.90 -3.57
C THR A 465 11.69 -13.34 -3.20
N TYR A 466 10.69 -14.15 -2.88
CA TYR A 466 10.89 -15.53 -2.42
C TYR A 466 9.83 -16.48 -2.99
N ARG A 467 10.13 -17.76 -2.94
CA ARG A 467 9.15 -18.85 -3.05
C ARG A 467 9.10 -19.63 -1.72
N ASP A 468 7.92 -20.07 -1.33
CA ASP A 468 7.68 -20.81 -0.08
C ASP A 468 7.24 -22.23 -0.44
N ARG A 469 8.14 -23.19 -0.20
CA ARG A 469 7.90 -24.65 -0.34
C ARG A 469 8.08 -25.29 1.03
N GLU A 470 7.09 -26.01 1.51
CA GLU A 470 7.07 -26.70 2.81
C GLU A 470 7.44 -25.80 4.01
N GLY A 471 7.03 -24.51 3.95
CA GLY A 471 7.34 -23.51 4.96
C GLY A 471 8.77 -22.95 4.89
N VAL A 472 9.58 -23.39 3.93
CA VAL A 472 10.93 -22.88 3.68
C VAL A 472 10.89 -21.81 2.60
N LYS A 473 11.26 -20.58 2.97
CA LYS A 473 11.40 -19.47 2.03
C LYS A 473 12.78 -19.45 1.41
N THR A 474 12.84 -19.53 0.10
CA THR A 474 14.08 -19.40 -0.69
C THR A 474 14.00 -18.17 -1.59
N PRO A 475 15.11 -17.46 -1.85
CA PRO A 475 15.13 -16.32 -2.78
C PRO A 475 14.59 -16.73 -4.16
N PHE A 476 13.74 -15.88 -4.74
CA PHE A 476 13.16 -16.06 -6.07
C PHE A 476 12.72 -14.71 -6.61
N LEU A 477 13.56 -14.06 -7.40
CA LEU A 477 13.36 -12.73 -7.95
C LEU A 477 13.06 -12.85 -9.46
N GLU A 478 11.79 -12.88 -9.81
CA GLU A 478 11.34 -13.15 -11.19
C GLU A 478 11.97 -12.22 -12.23
N ARG A 479 12.14 -10.92 -11.91
CA ARG A 479 12.80 -9.96 -12.81
C ARG A 479 14.25 -10.39 -13.12
N GLU A 480 15.03 -10.64 -12.08
CA GLU A 480 16.45 -11.00 -12.22
C GLU A 480 16.60 -12.31 -13.00
N LEU A 481 15.76 -13.32 -12.68
CA LEU A 481 15.75 -14.62 -13.37
C LEU A 481 15.43 -14.49 -14.87
N LEU A 482 14.47 -13.62 -15.23
CA LEU A 482 14.13 -13.34 -16.64
C LEU A 482 15.26 -12.59 -17.36
N GLU A 483 15.85 -11.57 -16.71
CA GLU A 483 16.97 -10.81 -17.26
C GLU A 483 18.21 -11.68 -17.46
N GLU A 484 18.56 -12.54 -16.49
CA GLU A 484 19.65 -13.50 -16.58
C GLU A 484 19.41 -14.51 -17.70
N TYR A 485 18.20 -15.07 -17.81
CA TYR A 485 17.87 -16.02 -18.86
C TYR A 485 17.96 -15.39 -20.26
N ALA A 486 17.41 -14.18 -20.42
CA ALA A 486 17.51 -13.46 -21.69
C ALA A 486 18.96 -13.23 -22.12
N GLN A 487 19.85 -12.89 -21.18
CA GLN A 487 21.29 -12.76 -21.45
C GLN A 487 21.92 -14.09 -21.86
N GLN A 488 21.58 -15.21 -21.18
CA GLN A 488 22.13 -16.55 -21.48
C GLN A 488 21.79 -17.02 -22.90
N ILE A 489 20.56 -16.72 -23.37
CA ILE A 489 20.13 -17.15 -24.72
C ILE A 489 20.42 -16.09 -25.79
N GLY A 490 21.04 -14.97 -25.46
CA GLY A 490 21.34 -13.87 -26.38
C GLY A 490 20.10 -13.22 -26.99
N LEU A 491 19.03 -13.05 -26.19
CA LEU A 491 17.80 -12.40 -26.61
C LEU A 491 18.03 -10.89 -26.74
N GLU A 492 17.68 -10.30 -27.92
CA GLU A 492 17.80 -8.86 -28.21
C GLU A 492 16.42 -8.15 -28.26
#